data_7ff5c628094c8ef39fd7f0ccb41ac318
#
_entry.id   7ff5c628094c8ef39fd7f0ccb41ac318
#
_cell.length_a   1.000
_cell.length_b   1.000
_cell.length_c   1.000
_cell.angle_alpha   90.00
_cell.angle_beta   90.00
_cell.angle_gamma   90.00
#
_symmetry.space_group_name_H-M   'P 1'
#
loop_
_entity.id
_entity.type
_entity.pdbx_description
1 polymer ?
#
loop_
_entity_poly.entity_id
_entity_poly.type
_entity_poly.pdbx_seq_one_letter_code
_entity_poly.pdbx_strand_id
1 'polypeptide(L)'
;MNIPATLLIVDDQVRGQIALSSLLAPEGYQLVFANSGPEALVMARRIIPDLVLLDVMMPDMDGFEVCRHLRNDATLALIPIVMVTALDDPETRIQGIDAGADDFVSKPFNRAELRARVRSITRLNRFRTLLNERQQAEEELARAYDATLEGWARALELRDHETEGHSRRVTHMTVQLAQAMGLCGDELEQIRRGALLHDIGKMGVPDAILLKPEPLAADEWAIMRRHPTTAFELLKPVAYLRNALSIPWCHHEKWDGSGYPQGLRGEAIPFAARIFAIVDVWDALSYDRPYRLAWPPAQVRAHLSAMSGVHFDPRVVEAFLLLLDARQTQEELHQIDT
;
A
#
# COMPACT_ATOMS: atom_id res chain seq x y z
N MET A 1 24.07 -15.70 7.97
CA MET A 1 24.14 -17.03 8.61
C MET A 1 22.84 -17.75 8.25
N ASN A 2 22.91 -18.97 7.70
CA ASN A 2 21.69 -19.69 7.34
C ASN A 2 21.12 -20.32 8.64
N ILE A 3 20.06 -19.72 9.18
CA ILE A 3 19.38 -20.25 10.38
C ILE A 3 18.83 -21.63 10.02
N PRO A 4 19.13 -22.70 10.79
CA PRO A 4 18.61 -24.04 10.51
C PRO A 4 17.08 -24.05 10.57
N ALA A 5 16.43 -24.86 9.72
CA ALA A 5 14.98 -25.00 9.78
C ALA A 5 14.58 -25.77 11.04
N THR A 6 13.53 -25.31 11.70
CA THR A 6 12.99 -25.94 12.91
C THR A 6 11.86 -26.89 12.53
N LEU A 7 12.01 -28.16 12.86
CA LEU A 7 10.99 -29.19 12.64
C LEU A 7 10.38 -29.58 13.99
N LEU A 8 9.05 -29.56 14.09
CA LEU A 8 8.33 -30.15 15.22
C LEU A 8 7.94 -31.57 14.88
N ILE A 9 8.45 -32.53 15.64
CA ILE A 9 8.15 -33.96 15.50
C ILE A 9 7.20 -34.36 16.62
N VAL A 10 6.02 -34.77 16.23
CA VAL A 10 4.93 -35.17 17.16
C VAL A 10 4.69 -36.68 17.01
N ASP A 11 5.02 -37.46 18.03
CA ASP A 11 4.84 -38.91 18.08
C ASP A 11 4.84 -39.32 19.56
N ASP A 12 3.84 -40.08 20.02
CA ASP A 12 3.71 -40.52 21.40
C ASP A 12 4.74 -41.61 21.75
N GLN A 13 5.36 -42.22 20.73
CA GLN A 13 6.35 -43.26 20.88
C GLN A 13 7.76 -42.73 20.71
N VAL A 14 8.58 -42.83 21.76
CA VAL A 14 9.99 -42.43 21.74
C VAL A 14 10.76 -43.11 20.58
N ARG A 15 10.39 -44.35 20.21
CA ARG A 15 11.00 -45.07 19.08
C ARG A 15 10.75 -44.36 17.75
N GLY A 16 9.54 -43.82 17.54
CA GLY A 16 9.17 -43.04 16.35
C GLY A 16 10.00 -41.75 16.27
N GLN A 17 10.11 -41.03 17.37
CA GLN A 17 10.91 -39.80 17.47
C GLN A 17 12.41 -40.09 17.18
N ILE A 18 12.99 -41.15 17.77
CA ILE A 18 14.39 -41.54 17.51
C ILE A 18 14.58 -41.89 16.03
N ALA A 19 13.65 -42.62 15.42
CA ALA A 19 13.74 -43.00 14.01
C ALA A 19 13.76 -41.75 13.11
N LEU A 20 12.82 -40.81 13.30
CA LEU A 20 12.78 -39.54 12.56
C LEU A 20 14.02 -38.68 12.82
N SER A 21 14.44 -38.58 14.08
CA SER A 21 15.65 -37.85 14.47
C SER A 21 16.90 -38.39 13.76
N SER A 22 17.10 -39.70 13.76
CA SER A 22 18.27 -40.32 13.12
C SER A 22 18.33 -40.06 11.61
N LEU A 23 17.18 -39.92 10.97
CA LEU A 23 17.05 -39.64 9.56
C LEU A 23 17.25 -38.16 9.21
N LEU A 24 16.82 -37.22 10.07
CA LEU A 24 16.75 -35.80 9.77
C LEU A 24 17.87 -34.95 10.42
N ALA A 25 18.45 -35.40 11.56
CA ALA A 25 19.54 -34.68 12.22
C ALA A 25 20.77 -34.43 11.29
N PRO A 26 21.18 -35.38 10.42
CA PRO A 26 22.29 -35.16 9.50
C PRO A 26 22.04 -34.08 8.44
N GLU A 27 20.78 -33.66 8.23
CA GLU A 27 20.41 -32.61 7.28
C GLU A 27 20.53 -31.20 7.89
N GLY A 28 20.90 -31.07 9.17
CA GLY A 28 21.15 -29.82 9.84
C GLY A 28 19.89 -29.06 10.32
N TYR A 29 18.77 -29.78 10.48
CA TYR A 29 17.54 -29.21 11.06
C TYR A 29 17.65 -29.10 12.59
N GLN A 30 17.00 -28.07 13.14
CA GLN A 30 16.71 -28.00 14.57
C GLN A 30 15.45 -28.84 14.84
N LEU A 31 15.60 -29.95 15.58
CA LEU A 31 14.51 -30.87 15.90
C LEU A 31 13.94 -30.56 17.27
N VAL A 32 12.62 -30.38 17.34
CA VAL A 32 11.85 -30.22 18.57
C VAL A 32 10.82 -31.33 18.63
N PHE A 33 10.57 -31.87 19.82
CA PHE A 33 9.71 -33.04 20.00
C PHE A 33 8.52 -32.70 20.87
N ALA A 34 7.37 -33.31 20.57
CA ALA A 34 6.20 -33.35 21.41
C ALA A 34 5.68 -34.76 21.50
N ASN A 35 5.25 -35.19 22.71
CA ASN A 35 4.85 -36.56 23.02
C ASN A 35 3.31 -36.74 22.98
N SER A 36 2.58 -35.67 22.69
CA SER A 36 1.10 -35.68 22.64
C SER A 36 0.55 -34.54 21.81
N GLY A 37 -0.71 -34.63 21.40
CA GLY A 37 -1.41 -33.58 20.68
C GLY A 37 -1.43 -32.23 21.42
N PRO A 38 -1.87 -32.21 22.71
CA PRO A 38 -1.85 -30.94 23.48
C PRO A 38 -0.45 -30.31 23.61
N GLU A 39 0.58 -31.11 23.83
CA GLU A 39 1.97 -30.63 23.88
C GLU A 39 2.41 -30.06 22.53
N ALA A 40 2.05 -30.71 21.43
CA ALA A 40 2.35 -30.25 20.07
C ALA A 40 1.76 -28.86 19.80
N LEU A 41 0.51 -28.59 20.20
CA LEU A 41 -0.14 -27.30 20.04
C LEU A 41 0.56 -26.18 20.85
N VAL A 42 0.95 -26.49 22.09
CA VAL A 42 1.71 -25.54 22.94
C VAL A 42 3.08 -25.24 22.32
N MET A 43 3.80 -26.28 21.90
CA MET A 43 5.13 -26.14 21.30
C MET A 43 5.06 -25.40 19.97
N ALA A 44 4.10 -25.73 19.10
CA ALA A 44 3.93 -25.06 17.82
C ALA A 44 3.74 -23.54 17.97
N ARG A 45 2.92 -23.09 18.93
CA ARG A 45 2.74 -21.65 19.24
C ARG A 45 4.02 -21.00 19.75
N ARG A 46 4.81 -21.74 20.52
CA ARG A 46 6.04 -21.21 21.13
C ARG A 46 7.18 -21.02 20.13
N ILE A 47 7.33 -21.95 19.18
CA ILE A 47 8.50 -22.01 18.29
C ILE A 47 8.20 -21.64 16.84
N ILE A 48 6.92 -21.62 16.42
CA ILE A 48 6.49 -21.40 15.02
C ILE A 48 7.37 -22.24 14.06
N PRO A 49 7.20 -23.57 14.00
CA PRO A 49 8.13 -24.44 13.25
C PRO A 49 8.01 -24.23 11.74
N ASP A 50 9.09 -24.53 11.01
CA ASP A 50 9.09 -24.52 9.54
C ASP A 50 8.32 -25.71 8.93
N LEU A 51 8.11 -26.80 9.71
CA LEU A 51 7.35 -27.98 9.33
C LEU A 51 6.95 -28.77 10.59
N VAL A 52 5.76 -29.34 10.57
CA VAL A 52 5.31 -30.33 11.57
C VAL A 52 5.30 -31.73 10.93
N LEU A 53 6.00 -32.70 11.56
CA LEU A 53 5.86 -34.09 11.29
C LEU A 53 4.96 -34.71 12.37
N LEU A 54 3.78 -35.16 11.99
CA LEU A 54 2.69 -35.44 12.91
C LEU A 54 2.25 -36.91 12.78
N ASP A 55 2.45 -37.71 13.82
CA ASP A 55 1.89 -39.06 13.85
C ASP A 55 0.37 -39.00 13.90
N VAL A 56 -0.27 -39.85 13.11
CA VAL A 56 -1.72 -39.97 13.07
C VAL A 56 -2.26 -40.64 14.32
N MET A 57 -1.61 -41.72 14.77
CA MET A 57 -2.09 -42.59 15.82
C MET A 57 -1.50 -42.22 17.18
N MET A 58 -2.18 -41.32 17.88
CA MET A 58 -1.78 -40.92 19.24
C MET A 58 -2.98 -41.06 20.19
N PRO A 59 -2.75 -41.33 21.50
CA PRO A 59 -3.79 -41.40 22.50
C PRO A 59 -4.36 -40.01 22.80
N ASP A 60 -5.60 -39.95 23.27
CA ASP A 60 -6.37 -38.77 23.71
C ASP A 60 -6.70 -37.78 22.59
N MET A 61 -5.73 -37.33 21.82
CA MET A 61 -5.89 -36.40 20.69
C MET A 61 -5.09 -36.94 19.49
N ASP A 62 -5.76 -37.41 18.46
CA ASP A 62 -5.13 -37.97 17.28
C ASP A 62 -4.51 -36.87 16.37
N GLY A 63 -3.70 -37.30 15.39
CA GLY A 63 -3.03 -36.38 14.48
C GLY A 63 -3.98 -35.56 13.62
N PHE A 64 -5.18 -36.06 13.32
CA PHE A 64 -6.16 -35.31 12.55
C PHE A 64 -6.76 -34.15 13.38
N GLU A 65 -6.99 -34.40 14.66
CA GLU A 65 -7.46 -33.33 15.58
C GLU A 65 -6.40 -32.26 15.78
N VAL A 66 -5.14 -32.64 16.00
CA VAL A 66 -4.01 -31.70 16.07
C VAL A 66 -3.93 -30.87 14.80
N CYS A 67 -4.03 -31.51 13.62
CA CYS A 67 -4.00 -30.83 12.33
C CYS A 67 -5.12 -29.78 12.22
N ARG A 68 -6.37 -30.14 12.53
CA ARG A 68 -7.50 -29.20 12.54
C ARG A 68 -7.28 -28.02 13.49
N HIS A 69 -6.74 -28.27 14.68
CA HIS A 69 -6.42 -27.21 15.64
C HIS A 69 -5.34 -26.27 15.09
N LEU A 70 -4.28 -26.79 14.45
CA LEU A 70 -3.24 -25.96 13.83
C LEU A 70 -3.80 -25.13 12.68
N ARG A 71 -4.70 -25.67 11.86
CA ARG A 71 -5.35 -24.95 10.74
C ARG A 71 -6.32 -23.86 11.20
N ASN A 72 -6.94 -24.04 12.34
CA ASN A 72 -7.85 -23.03 12.92
C ASN A 72 -7.13 -21.91 13.70
N ASP A 73 -5.85 -22.01 13.93
CA ASP A 73 -5.05 -20.98 14.58
C ASP A 73 -4.45 -20.04 13.53
N ALA A 74 -4.79 -18.75 13.58
CA ALA A 74 -4.39 -17.75 12.59
C ALA A 74 -2.85 -17.64 12.40
N THR A 75 -2.07 -17.95 13.43
CA THR A 75 -0.59 -17.88 13.37
C THR A 75 0.05 -19.17 12.86
N LEU A 76 -0.64 -20.31 13.02
CA LEU A 76 -0.13 -21.64 12.71
C LEU A 76 -0.74 -22.22 11.43
N ALA A 77 -1.84 -21.66 10.94
CA ALA A 77 -2.63 -22.17 9.82
C ALA A 77 -1.82 -22.45 8.54
N LEU A 78 -0.75 -21.70 8.34
CA LEU A 78 0.09 -21.80 7.14
C LEU A 78 1.34 -22.69 7.33
N ILE A 79 1.60 -23.22 8.51
CA ILE A 79 2.72 -24.11 8.75
C ILE A 79 2.47 -25.45 8.03
N PRO A 80 3.41 -25.93 7.22
CA PRO A 80 3.26 -27.22 6.56
C PRO A 80 3.16 -28.37 7.57
N ILE A 81 2.23 -29.30 7.31
CA ILE A 81 2.00 -30.47 8.14
C ILE A 81 2.15 -31.71 7.27
N VAL A 82 3.10 -32.57 7.61
CA VAL A 82 3.27 -33.88 6.99
C VAL A 82 2.81 -34.93 7.99
N MET A 83 1.76 -35.65 7.64
CA MET A 83 1.27 -36.75 8.47
C MET A 83 2.15 -38.00 8.29
N VAL A 84 2.47 -38.61 9.42
CA VAL A 84 3.24 -39.83 9.51
C VAL A 84 2.26 -40.95 9.89
N THR A 85 2.13 -41.99 9.07
CA THR A 85 1.12 -43.03 9.30
C THR A 85 1.66 -44.42 9.05
N ALA A 86 1.21 -45.39 9.83
CA ALA A 86 1.39 -46.81 9.54
C ALA A 86 0.29 -47.38 8.63
N LEU A 87 -0.77 -46.59 8.41
CA LEU A 87 -1.93 -46.97 7.60
C LEU A 87 -1.76 -46.42 6.18
N ASP A 88 -1.65 -47.34 5.22
CA ASP A 88 -1.50 -46.97 3.81
C ASP A 88 -2.83 -47.16 3.05
N ASP A 89 -3.95 -46.97 3.78
CA ASP A 89 -5.29 -47.06 3.21
C ASP A 89 -5.79 -45.73 2.68
N PRO A 90 -6.61 -45.73 1.62
CA PRO A 90 -7.14 -44.50 1.00
C PRO A 90 -7.99 -43.66 1.93
N GLU A 91 -8.71 -44.27 2.90
CA GLU A 91 -9.63 -43.54 3.80
C GLU A 91 -8.86 -42.66 4.78
N THR A 92 -7.80 -43.18 5.38
CA THR A 92 -6.88 -42.43 6.25
C THR A 92 -6.27 -41.23 5.52
N ARG A 93 -5.90 -41.40 4.24
CA ARG A 93 -5.37 -40.29 3.43
C ARG A 93 -6.41 -39.20 3.17
N ILE A 94 -7.64 -39.60 2.85
CA ILE A 94 -8.74 -38.65 2.64
C ILE A 94 -9.01 -37.85 3.92
N GLN A 95 -9.12 -38.53 5.06
CA GLN A 95 -9.32 -37.86 6.36
C GLN A 95 -8.21 -36.88 6.69
N GLY A 96 -6.98 -37.17 6.36
CA GLY A 96 -5.87 -36.25 6.59
C GLY A 96 -5.87 -35.05 5.67
N ILE A 97 -6.27 -35.21 4.40
CA ILE A 97 -6.48 -34.11 3.47
C ILE A 97 -7.61 -33.19 3.98
N ASP A 98 -8.72 -33.77 4.41
CA ASP A 98 -9.87 -33.03 4.97
C ASP A 98 -9.51 -32.33 6.28
N ALA A 99 -8.59 -32.89 7.08
CA ALA A 99 -8.04 -32.23 8.26
C ALA A 99 -7.06 -31.10 7.92
N GLY A 100 -6.60 -30.98 6.67
CA GLY A 100 -5.71 -29.94 6.19
C GLY A 100 -4.22 -30.31 6.17
N ALA A 101 -3.85 -31.60 6.12
CA ALA A 101 -2.47 -32.00 5.92
C ALA A 101 -1.97 -31.67 4.51
N ASP A 102 -0.69 -31.30 4.40
CA ASP A 102 -0.06 -30.94 3.12
C ASP A 102 0.56 -32.17 2.42
N ASP A 103 1.00 -33.17 3.19
CA ASP A 103 1.61 -34.40 2.65
C ASP A 103 1.55 -35.55 3.67
N PHE A 104 1.94 -36.77 3.22
CA PHE A 104 1.92 -37.99 4.00
C PHE A 104 3.21 -38.75 3.81
N VAL A 105 3.65 -39.42 4.88
CA VAL A 105 4.79 -40.38 4.86
C VAL A 105 4.40 -41.66 5.59
N SER A 106 4.52 -42.79 4.90
CA SER A 106 4.18 -44.10 5.46
C SER A 106 5.32 -44.69 6.29
N LYS A 107 4.97 -45.32 7.43
CA LYS A 107 5.89 -46.18 8.20
C LYS A 107 5.84 -47.61 7.61
N PRO A 108 6.98 -48.31 7.37
CA PRO A 108 8.35 -47.90 7.67
C PRO A 108 8.91 -46.89 6.67
N PHE A 109 9.71 -45.93 7.17
CA PHE A 109 10.22 -44.82 6.38
C PHE A 109 11.18 -45.23 5.27
N ASN A 110 10.91 -44.78 4.04
CA ASN A 110 11.96 -44.70 3.03
C ASN A 110 12.81 -43.45 3.31
N ARG A 111 14.09 -43.67 3.65
CA ARG A 111 15.04 -42.62 4.04
C ARG A 111 15.19 -41.55 2.98
N ALA A 112 15.32 -41.93 1.71
CA ALA A 112 15.52 -40.98 0.62
C ALA A 112 14.25 -40.14 0.36
N GLU A 113 13.10 -40.79 0.42
CA GLU A 113 11.80 -40.16 0.22
C GLU A 113 11.50 -39.14 1.32
N LEU A 114 11.59 -39.54 2.61
CA LEU A 114 11.35 -38.63 3.74
C LEU A 114 12.22 -37.37 3.67
N ARG A 115 13.54 -37.55 3.44
CA ARG A 115 14.47 -36.42 3.31
C ARG A 115 14.13 -35.50 2.15
N ALA A 116 13.78 -36.07 0.99
CA ALA A 116 13.41 -35.28 -0.18
C ALA A 116 12.15 -34.45 0.07
N ARG A 117 11.10 -35.05 0.68
CA ARG A 117 9.84 -34.38 1.01
C ARG A 117 10.07 -33.27 2.03
N VAL A 118 10.70 -33.58 3.17
CA VAL A 118 10.99 -32.58 4.22
C VAL A 118 11.80 -31.42 3.65
N ARG A 119 12.84 -31.69 2.86
CA ARG A 119 13.66 -30.66 2.22
C ARG A 119 12.86 -29.78 1.26
N SER A 120 12.01 -30.38 0.43
CA SER A 120 11.19 -29.65 -0.54
C SER A 120 10.19 -28.74 0.17
N ILE A 121 9.47 -29.27 1.15
CA ILE A 121 8.42 -28.54 1.88
C ILE A 121 9.02 -27.42 2.72
N THR A 122 10.08 -27.68 3.49
CA THR A 122 10.73 -26.62 4.30
C THR A 122 11.32 -25.52 3.44
N ARG A 123 11.90 -25.85 2.27
CA ARG A 123 12.41 -24.85 1.32
C ARG A 123 11.30 -23.97 0.77
N LEU A 124 10.17 -24.55 0.35
CA LEU A 124 9.02 -23.82 -0.16
C LEU A 124 8.41 -22.93 0.92
N ASN A 125 8.24 -23.44 2.14
CA ASN A 125 7.71 -22.66 3.24
C ASN A 125 8.57 -21.43 3.56
N ARG A 126 9.87 -21.62 3.67
CA ARG A 126 10.81 -20.51 3.90
C ARG A 126 10.79 -19.48 2.79
N PHE A 127 10.72 -19.93 1.54
CA PHE A 127 10.63 -19.01 0.41
C PHE A 127 9.34 -18.18 0.48
N ARG A 128 8.20 -18.80 0.80
CA ARG A 128 6.92 -18.12 1.01
C ARG A 128 7.01 -17.09 2.15
N THR A 129 7.56 -17.48 3.30
CA THR A 129 7.74 -16.57 4.44
C THR A 129 8.59 -15.36 4.08
N LEU A 130 9.73 -15.56 3.41
CA LEU A 130 10.60 -14.48 2.96
C LEU A 130 9.91 -13.53 1.97
N LEU A 131 9.08 -14.06 1.06
CA LEU A 131 8.30 -13.21 0.15
C LEU A 131 7.29 -12.35 0.90
N ASN A 132 6.58 -12.94 1.86
CA ASN A 132 5.60 -12.20 2.67
C ASN A 132 6.27 -11.12 3.54
N GLU A 133 7.38 -11.45 4.20
CA GLU A 133 8.16 -10.48 4.99
C GLU A 133 8.65 -9.32 4.11
N ARG A 134 9.14 -9.62 2.91
CA ARG A 134 9.58 -8.61 1.96
C ARG A 134 8.43 -7.71 1.52
N GLN A 135 7.29 -8.28 1.18
CA GLN A 135 6.12 -7.52 0.78
C GLN A 135 5.64 -6.60 1.91
N GLN A 136 5.57 -7.11 3.14
CA GLN A 136 5.18 -6.31 4.30
C GLN A 136 6.16 -5.15 4.54
N ALA A 137 7.47 -5.40 4.43
CA ALA A 137 8.48 -4.36 4.57
C ALA A 137 8.39 -3.30 3.46
N GLU A 138 8.10 -3.69 2.22
CA GLU A 138 7.89 -2.77 1.09
C GLU A 138 6.63 -1.89 1.32
N GLU A 139 5.53 -2.48 1.81
CA GLU A 139 4.29 -1.75 2.14
C GLU A 139 4.48 -0.79 3.33
N GLU A 140 5.21 -1.21 4.36
CA GLU A 140 5.52 -0.37 5.51
C GLU A 140 6.41 0.82 5.10
N LEU A 141 7.41 0.58 4.28
CA LEU A 141 8.28 1.61 3.73
C LEU A 141 7.49 2.63 2.89
N ALA A 142 6.58 2.16 2.03
CA ALA A 142 5.71 3.02 1.23
C ALA A 142 4.84 3.92 2.12
N ARG A 143 4.23 3.35 3.16
CA ARG A 143 3.43 4.12 4.15
C ARG A 143 4.27 5.17 4.88
N ALA A 144 5.50 4.83 5.27
CA ALA A 144 6.40 5.76 5.93
C ALA A 144 6.81 6.92 5.02
N TYR A 145 7.06 6.65 3.74
CA TYR A 145 7.30 7.72 2.76
C TYR A 145 6.09 8.64 2.61
N ASP A 146 4.89 8.10 2.44
CA ASP A 146 3.67 8.91 2.28
C ASP A 146 3.39 9.78 3.52
N ALA A 147 3.57 9.23 4.72
CA ALA A 147 3.45 10.02 5.95
C ALA A 147 4.49 11.17 6.01
N THR A 148 5.69 10.96 5.49
CA THR A 148 6.72 11.99 5.38
C THR A 148 6.30 13.11 4.42
N LEU A 149 5.75 12.75 3.25
CA LEU A 149 5.26 13.72 2.27
C LEU A 149 4.10 14.57 2.83
N GLU A 150 3.18 13.94 3.57
CA GLU A 150 2.10 14.66 4.28
C GLU A 150 2.67 15.62 5.33
N GLY A 151 3.73 15.22 6.04
CA GLY A 151 4.44 16.08 6.96
C GLY A 151 5.05 17.31 6.29
N TRP A 152 5.65 17.15 5.11
CA TRP A 152 6.21 18.26 4.34
C TRP A 152 5.14 19.21 3.84
N ALA A 153 4.05 18.70 3.27
CA ALA A 153 2.93 19.52 2.83
C ALA A 153 2.34 20.34 3.99
N ARG A 154 2.14 19.70 5.15
CA ARG A 154 1.65 20.38 6.35
C ARG A 154 2.63 21.45 6.89
N ALA A 155 3.93 21.18 6.85
CA ALA A 155 4.94 22.15 7.26
C ALA A 155 4.93 23.38 6.35
N LEU A 156 4.69 23.19 5.05
CA LEU A 156 4.51 24.31 4.12
C LEU A 156 3.24 25.11 4.41
N GLU A 157 2.09 24.44 4.61
CA GLU A 157 0.81 25.11 4.96
C GLU A 157 0.94 25.98 6.23
N LEU A 158 1.71 25.52 7.22
CA LEU A 158 2.00 26.31 8.42
C LEU A 158 2.84 27.57 8.13
N ARG A 159 3.67 27.53 7.08
CA ARG A 159 4.57 28.63 6.72
C ARG A 159 3.90 29.66 5.82
N ASP A 160 3.15 29.23 4.81
CA ASP A 160 2.57 30.14 3.80
C ASP A 160 1.19 30.68 4.19
N HIS A 161 0.68 30.28 5.37
CA HIS A 161 -0.65 30.65 5.87
C HIS A 161 -1.78 30.33 4.88
N GLU A 162 -1.60 29.32 4.05
CA GLU A 162 -2.67 28.83 3.19
C GLU A 162 -3.81 28.23 4.02
N THR A 163 -5.00 28.13 3.46
CA THR A 163 -6.20 27.63 4.17
C THR A 163 -5.93 26.23 4.71
N GLU A 164 -6.13 26.03 6.02
CA GLU A 164 -5.92 24.74 6.69
C GLU A 164 -6.59 23.60 5.91
N GLY A 165 -5.81 22.56 5.58
CA GLY A 165 -6.26 21.39 4.84
C GLY A 165 -6.46 21.60 3.33
N HIS A 166 -6.00 22.70 2.74
CA HIS A 166 -6.02 22.92 1.29
C HIS A 166 -5.36 21.75 0.54
N SER A 167 -4.11 21.43 0.87
CA SER A 167 -3.38 20.35 0.19
C SER A 167 -4.13 19.01 0.24
N ARG A 168 -4.82 18.71 1.34
CA ARG A 168 -5.65 17.50 1.46
C ARG A 168 -6.89 17.55 0.58
N ARG A 169 -7.61 18.69 0.57
CA ARG A 169 -8.82 18.84 -0.25
C ARG A 169 -8.50 18.74 -1.73
N VAL A 170 -7.50 19.49 -2.21
CA VAL A 170 -7.11 19.45 -3.62
C VAL A 170 -6.57 18.07 -4.03
N THR A 171 -5.80 17.42 -3.17
CA THR A 171 -5.32 16.06 -3.42
C THR A 171 -6.48 15.08 -3.56
N HIS A 172 -7.42 15.08 -2.61
CA HIS A 172 -8.57 14.19 -2.63
C HIS A 172 -9.44 14.40 -3.88
N MET A 173 -9.77 15.66 -4.21
CA MET A 173 -10.59 15.98 -5.37
C MET A 173 -9.86 15.65 -6.68
N THR A 174 -8.54 15.87 -6.75
CA THR A 174 -7.72 15.52 -7.91
C THR A 174 -7.73 14.03 -8.19
N VAL A 175 -7.59 13.20 -7.15
CA VAL A 175 -7.65 11.74 -7.26
C VAL A 175 -9.04 11.30 -7.73
N GLN A 176 -10.13 11.85 -7.17
CA GLN A 176 -11.49 11.52 -7.60
C GLN A 176 -11.73 11.88 -9.07
N LEU A 177 -11.27 13.06 -9.51
CA LEU A 177 -11.40 13.46 -10.91
C LEU A 177 -10.56 12.57 -11.83
N ALA A 178 -9.34 12.24 -11.42
CA ALA A 178 -8.48 11.33 -12.17
C ALA A 178 -9.12 9.93 -12.32
N GLN A 179 -9.74 9.40 -11.27
CA GLN A 179 -10.50 8.16 -11.32
C GLN A 179 -11.70 8.23 -12.26
N ALA A 180 -12.47 9.33 -12.19
CA ALA A 180 -13.61 9.55 -13.09
C ALA A 180 -13.19 9.66 -14.57
N MET A 181 -11.93 10.07 -14.81
CA MET A 181 -11.32 10.12 -16.14
C MET A 181 -10.62 8.82 -16.57
N GLY A 182 -10.76 7.73 -15.78
CA GLY A 182 -10.29 6.39 -16.15
C GLY A 182 -8.86 6.05 -15.69
N LEU A 183 -8.20 6.90 -14.91
CA LEU A 183 -6.89 6.59 -14.35
C LEU A 183 -7.00 5.64 -13.16
N CYS A 184 -6.03 4.74 -12.98
CA CYS A 184 -6.06 3.71 -11.94
C CYS A 184 -4.65 3.30 -11.48
N GLY A 185 -4.58 2.52 -10.39
CA GLY A 185 -3.34 1.92 -9.90
C GLY A 185 -2.24 2.92 -9.56
N ASP A 186 -1.03 2.66 -10.03
CA ASP A 186 0.15 3.47 -9.71
C ASP A 186 0.05 4.92 -10.23
N GLU A 187 -0.63 5.15 -11.35
CA GLU A 187 -0.84 6.50 -11.87
C GLU A 187 -1.59 7.39 -10.89
N LEU A 188 -2.65 6.87 -10.24
CA LEU A 188 -3.38 7.62 -9.20
C LEU A 188 -2.50 7.94 -7.99
N GLU A 189 -1.64 7.03 -7.61
CA GLU A 189 -0.73 7.23 -6.50
C GLU A 189 0.30 8.34 -6.80
N GLN A 190 0.82 8.38 -8.03
CA GLN A 190 1.72 9.46 -8.46
C GLN A 190 0.99 10.81 -8.54
N ILE A 191 -0.25 10.82 -9.01
CA ILE A 191 -1.10 12.02 -9.00
C ILE A 191 -1.34 12.51 -7.58
N ARG A 192 -1.67 11.60 -6.64
CA ARG A 192 -1.86 11.92 -5.22
C ARG A 192 -0.63 12.59 -4.63
N ARG A 193 0.55 12.00 -4.85
CA ARG A 193 1.83 12.56 -4.38
C ARG A 193 2.15 13.91 -5.02
N GLY A 194 1.95 14.03 -6.32
CA GLY A 194 2.17 15.28 -7.05
C GLY A 194 1.25 16.39 -6.58
N ALA A 195 -0.04 16.11 -6.40
CA ALA A 195 -1.02 17.06 -5.88
C ALA A 195 -0.69 17.52 -4.45
N LEU A 196 -0.29 16.58 -3.59
CA LEU A 196 0.11 16.88 -2.21
C LEU A 196 1.31 17.83 -2.13
N LEU A 197 2.25 17.72 -3.08
CA LEU A 197 3.52 18.47 -3.10
C LEU A 197 3.54 19.58 -4.14
N HIS A 198 2.38 19.96 -4.74
CA HIS A 198 2.35 20.91 -5.84
C HIS A 198 3.11 22.22 -5.54
N ASP A 199 2.96 22.70 -4.35
CA ASP A 199 3.49 23.97 -3.88
C ASP A 199 4.80 23.89 -3.07
N ILE A 200 5.41 22.70 -2.93
CA ILE A 200 6.61 22.49 -2.08
C ILE A 200 7.77 23.46 -2.45
N GLY A 201 7.81 23.93 -3.68
CA GLY A 201 8.80 24.90 -4.14
C GLY A 201 8.68 26.28 -3.52
N LYS A 202 7.56 26.61 -2.90
CA LYS A 202 7.39 27.85 -2.09
C LYS A 202 8.38 27.89 -0.92
N MET A 203 8.96 26.74 -0.52
CA MET A 203 10.06 26.71 0.45
C MET A 203 11.27 27.54 0.02
N GLY A 204 11.46 27.79 -1.27
CA GLY A 204 12.50 28.64 -1.82
C GLY A 204 12.12 30.12 -1.93
N VAL A 205 10.89 30.52 -1.59
CA VAL A 205 10.43 31.92 -1.63
C VAL A 205 10.75 32.61 -0.30
N PRO A 206 11.36 33.82 -0.32
CA PRO A 206 11.61 34.60 0.90
C PRO A 206 10.31 34.97 1.63
N ASP A 207 10.31 34.93 2.97
CA ASP A 207 9.14 35.25 3.79
C ASP A 207 8.58 36.66 3.53
N ALA A 208 9.44 37.63 3.22
CA ALA A 208 9.03 38.99 2.87
C ALA A 208 8.13 39.06 1.62
N ILE A 209 8.20 38.03 0.73
CA ILE A 209 7.35 37.94 -0.46
C ILE A 209 6.21 36.96 -0.18
N LEU A 210 6.48 35.80 0.41
CA LEU A 210 5.50 34.75 0.66
C LEU A 210 4.36 35.23 1.58
N LEU A 211 4.71 35.98 2.63
CA LEU A 211 3.78 36.43 3.68
C LEU A 211 3.35 37.89 3.50
N LYS A 212 3.64 38.48 2.35
CA LYS A 212 3.31 39.87 2.10
C LYS A 212 1.78 40.07 2.03
N PRO A 213 1.20 40.97 2.86
CA PRO A 213 -0.24 41.18 2.88
C PRO A 213 -0.74 42.02 1.68
N GLU A 214 0.15 42.81 1.06
CA GLU A 214 -0.18 43.64 -0.12
C GLU A 214 0.06 42.83 -1.42
N PRO A 215 -0.53 43.26 -2.55
CA PRO A 215 -0.25 42.69 -3.85
C PRO A 215 1.25 42.71 -4.18
N LEU A 216 1.75 41.61 -4.74
CA LEU A 216 3.15 41.48 -5.14
C LEU A 216 3.49 42.43 -6.28
N ALA A 217 4.65 43.11 -6.20
CA ALA A 217 5.24 43.86 -7.29
C ALA A 217 5.72 42.96 -8.42
N ALA A 218 6.05 43.49 -9.59
CA ALA A 218 6.41 42.70 -10.76
C ALA A 218 7.68 41.84 -10.56
N ASP A 219 8.64 42.36 -9.84
CA ASP A 219 9.89 41.65 -9.46
C ASP A 219 9.64 40.59 -8.40
N GLU A 220 8.76 40.84 -7.44
CA GLU A 220 8.33 39.86 -6.45
C GLU A 220 7.53 38.70 -7.10
N TRP A 221 6.65 39.04 -8.07
CA TRP A 221 5.96 38.03 -8.89
C TRP A 221 6.93 37.16 -9.69
N ALA A 222 8.01 37.75 -10.22
CA ALA A 222 9.02 36.99 -10.93
C ALA A 222 9.69 35.94 -10.00
N ILE A 223 9.87 36.28 -8.71
CA ILE A 223 10.39 35.33 -7.70
C ILE A 223 9.33 34.27 -7.36
N MET A 224 8.10 34.66 -7.08
CA MET A 224 7.00 33.76 -6.75
C MET A 224 6.78 32.72 -7.86
N ARG A 225 6.76 33.12 -9.12
CA ARG A 225 6.58 32.24 -10.28
C ARG A 225 7.68 31.18 -10.47
N ARG A 226 8.75 31.24 -9.70
CA ARG A 226 9.84 30.25 -9.75
C ARG A 226 9.53 29.01 -8.92
N HIS A 227 8.51 29.02 -8.03
CA HIS A 227 8.26 27.86 -7.16
C HIS A 227 8.00 26.55 -7.91
N PRO A 228 7.35 26.47 -9.11
CA PRO A 228 7.24 25.19 -9.81
C PRO A 228 8.60 24.66 -10.27
N THR A 229 9.49 25.53 -10.72
CA THR A 229 10.86 25.16 -11.07
C THR A 229 11.65 24.73 -9.84
N THR A 230 11.51 25.44 -8.73
CA THR A 230 12.13 25.08 -7.44
C THR A 230 11.61 23.72 -6.93
N ALA A 231 10.30 23.46 -7.05
CA ALA A 231 9.70 22.16 -6.72
C ALA A 231 10.32 21.04 -7.57
N PHE A 232 10.42 21.25 -8.88
CA PHE A 232 11.06 20.27 -9.79
C PHE A 232 12.49 19.97 -9.39
N GLU A 233 13.32 20.99 -9.15
CA GLU A 233 14.73 20.82 -8.77
C GLU A 233 14.87 20.10 -7.41
N LEU A 234 13.98 20.42 -6.45
CA LEU A 234 13.96 19.81 -5.12
C LEU A 234 13.57 18.32 -5.18
N LEU A 235 12.55 17.98 -5.96
CA LEU A 235 11.96 16.64 -5.98
C LEU A 235 12.62 15.69 -6.99
N LYS A 236 13.23 16.21 -8.07
CA LYS A 236 13.86 15.42 -9.14
C LYS A 236 14.89 14.39 -8.65
N PRO A 237 15.73 14.66 -7.63
CA PRO A 237 16.67 13.67 -7.10
C PRO A 237 16.01 12.49 -6.40
N VAL A 238 14.76 12.64 -5.96
CA VAL A 238 14.02 11.61 -5.21
C VAL A 238 13.41 10.62 -6.20
N ALA A 239 14.03 9.44 -6.35
CA ALA A 239 13.61 8.43 -7.32
C ALA A 239 12.13 8.04 -7.19
N TYR A 240 11.63 7.94 -5.97
CA TYR A 240 10.25 7.61 -5.62
C TYR A 240 9.21 8.63 -6.12
N LEU A 241 9.60 9.91 -6.31
CA LEU A 241 8.72 10.99 -6.74
C LEU A 241 8.85 11.35 -8.22
N ARG A 242 9.70 10.64 -8.97
CA ARG A 242 10.01 11.00 -10.37
C ARG A 242 8.77 11.09 -11.25
N ASN A 243 7.81 10.18 -11.08
CA ASN A 243 6.57 10.14 -11.85
C ASN A 243 5.50 11.12 -11.33
N ALA A 244 5.69 11.67 -10.13
CA ALA A 244 4.80 12.66 -9.52
C ALA A 244 5.14 14.12 -9.92
N LEU A 245 6.29 14.36 -10.56
CA LEU A 245 6.82 15.71 -10.84
C LEU A 245 5.95 16.54 -11.76
N SER A 246 5.10 15.94 -12.56
CA SER A 246 4.27 16.62 -13.56
C SER A 246 3.38 17.69 -12.94
N ILE A 247 2.78 17.44 -11.77
CA ILE A 247 1.92 18.40 -11.09
C ILE A 247 2.74 19.53 -10.46
N PRO A 248 3.73 19.28 -9.58
CA PRO A 248 4.53 20.35 -8.99
C PRO A 248 5.19 21.27 -10.02
N TRP A 249 5.56 20.73 -11.17
CA TRP A 249 6.25 21.48 -12.21
C TRP A 249 5.31 22.26 -13.15
N CYS A 250 4.08 21.72 -13.41
CA CYS A 250 3.24 22.22 -14.50
C CYS A 250 1.84 22.69 -14.04
N HIS A 251 1.54 22.76 -12.73
CA HIS A 251 0.19 23.10 -12.25
C HIS A 251 -0.25 24.54 -12.57
N HIS A 252 0.68 25.42 -12.91
CA HIS A 252 0.39 26.78 -13.37
C HIS A 252 0.46 26.96 -14.89
N GLU A 253 0.65 25.88 -15.64
CA GLU A 253 0.48 25.93 -17.09
C GLU A 253 -1.01 26.12 -17.44
N LYS A 254 -1.27 26.84 -18.53
CA LYS A 254 -2.64 27.09 -19.00
C LYS A 254 -2.84 26.51 -20.38
N TRP A 255 -4.04 26.06 -20.65
CA TRP A 255 -4.38 25.40 -21.91
C TRP A 255 -4.00 26.20 -23.15
N ASP A 256 -4.16 27.53 -23.10
CA ASP A 256 -3.82 28.44 -24.20
C ASP A 256 -2.33 28.76 -24.34
N GLY A 257 -1.49 28.27 -23.42
CA GLY A 257 -0.04 28.52 -23.39
C GLY A 257 0.40 29.80 -22.71
N SER A 258 -0.52 30.55 -22.07
CA SER A 258 -0.20 31.76 -21.30
C SER A 258 0.28 31.48 -19.88
N GLY A 259 0.42 30.19 -19.50
CA GLY A 259 0.90 29.74 -18.20
C GLY A 259 2.40 29.82 -18.00
N TYR A 260 2.87 29.25 -16.92
CA TYR A 260 4.30 29.17 -16.56
C TYR A 260 4.58 27.85 -15.82
N PRO A 261 5.85 27.40 -15.72
CA PRO A 261 7.09 28.09 -16.06
C PRO A 261 7.57 27.87 -17.50
N GLN A 262 6.96 26.93 -18.26
CA GLN A 262 7.45 26.51 -19.58
C GLN A 262 6.63 27.10 -20.73
N GLY A 263 5.40 27.60 -20.46
CA GLY A 263 4.46 28.06 -21.48
C GLY A 263 3.93 26.92 -22.36
N LEU A 264 3.71 25.74 -21.76
CA LEU A 264 3.16 24.59 -22.47
C LEU A 264 1.72 24.87 -22.89
N ARG A 265 1.33 24.32 -24.06
CA ARG A 265 0.01 24.56 -24.62
C ARG A 265 -0.73 23.26 -24.91
N GLY A 266 -2.02 23.22 -24.59
CA GLY A 266 -2.91 22.12 -24.94
C GLY A 266 -2.42 20.79 -24.36
N GLU A 267 -2.33 19.77 -25.20
CA GLU A 267 -1.91 18.43 -24.80
C GLU A 267 -0.41 18.29 -24.49
N ALA A 268 0.41 19.29 -24.76
CA ALA A 268 1.79 19.34 -24.29
C ALA A 268 1.89 19.48 -22.76
N ILE A 269 0.83 19.98 -22.11
CA ILE A 269 0.72 19.98 -20.64
C ILE A 269 0.46 18.54 -20.18
N PRO A 270 1.25 17.97 -19.23
CA PRO A 270 1.01 16.66 -18.69
C PRO A 270 -0.42 16.48 -18.18
N PHE A 271 -1.06 15.35 -18.46
CA PHE A 271 -2.48 15.13 -18.17
C PHE A 271 -2.81 15.32 -16.67
N ALA A 272 -1.96 14.81 -15.78
CA ALA A 272 -2.11 15.00 -14.34
C ALA A 272 -2.12 16.49 -13.93
N ALA A 273 -1.29 17.32 -14.56
CA ALA A 273 -1.25 18.76 -14.29
C ALA A 273 -2.51 19.46 -14.81
N ARG A 274 -3.08 19.02 -15.95
CA ARG A 274 -4.36 19.54 -16.46
C ARG A 274 -5.52 19.22 -15.51
N ILE A 275 -5.54 17.99 -14.96
CA ILE A 275 -6.53 17.57 -13.95
C ILE A 275 -6.39 18.39 -12.67
N PHE A 276 -5.15 18.59 -12.19
CA PHE A 276 -4.90 19.32 -10.97
C PHE A 276 -5.28 20.82 -11.08
N ALA A 277 -4.94 21.47 -12.18
CA ALA A 277 -5.12 22.91 -12.34
C ALA A 277 -6.58 23.40 -12.13
N ILE A 278 -7.58 22.63 -12.57
CA ILE A 278 -8.98 23.00 -12.35
C ILE A 278 -9.39 22.80 -10.90
N VAL A 279 -8.88 21.77 -10.24
CA VAL A 279 -9.16 21.47 -8.83
C VAL A 279 -8.56 22.52 -7.92
N ASP A 280 -7.35 22.95 -8.18
CA ASP A 280 -6.67 23.99 -7.42
C ASP A 280 -7.43 25.33 -7.49
N VAL A 281 -7.80 25.75 -8.70
CA VAL A 281 -8.61 26.97 -8.89
C VAL A 281 -10.00 26.81 -8.26
N TRP A 282 -10.64 25.66 -8.37
CA TRP A 282 -11.92 25.38 -7.71
C TRP A 282 -11.80 25.52 -6.19
N ASP A 283 -10.82 24.91 -5.55
CA ASP A 283 -10.61 25.03 -4.10
C ASP A 283 -10.31 26.48 -3.72
N ALA A 284 -9.42 27.13 -4.48
CA ALA A 284 -9.11 28.53 -4.26
C ALA A 284 -10.36 29.43 -4.30
N LEU A 285 -11.34 29.17 -5.16
CA LEU A 285 -12.57 29.96 -5.28
C LEU A 285 -13.65 29.55 -4.27
N SER A 286 -13.69 28.30 -3.85
CA SER A 286 -14.76 27.71 -3.04
C SER A 286 -14.59 27.90 -1.52
N TYR A 287 -13.37 28.26 -1.06
CA TYR A 287 -13.06 28.42 0.36
C TYR A 287 -12.59 29.84 0.67
N ASP A 288 -12.84 30.26 1.94
CA ASP A 288 -12.37 31.55 2.43
C ASP A 288 -10.83 31.60 2.44
N ARG A 289 -10.28 32.70 2.00
CA ARG A 289 -8.85 33.01 2.10
C ARG A 289 -8.65 34.30 2.93
N PRO A 290 -7.49 34.52 3.52
CA PRO A 290 -7.27 35.71 4.39
C PRO A 290 -7.71 37.05 3.79
N TYR A 291 -7.72 37.10 2.46
CA TYR A 291 -8.03 38.34 1.72
C TYR A 291 -9.33 38.28 0.89
N ARG A 292 -10.06 37.14 0.93
CA ARG A 292 -11.23 36.94 0.06
C ARG A 292 -12.17 35.88 0.61
N LEU A 293 -13.46 36.18 0.68
CA LEU A 293 -14.50 35.20 0.97
C LEU A 293 -14.71 34.23 -0.19
N ALA A 294 -15.22 33.03 0.14
CA ALA A 294 -15.62 32.05 -0.83
C ALA A 294 -16.67 32.58 -1.80
N TRP A 295 -16.58 32.18 -3.04
CA TRP A 295 -17.61 32.46 -4.03
C TRP A 295 -18.80 31.51 -3.88
N PRO A 296 -20.03 31.97 -4.24
CA PRO A 296 -21.17 31.08 -4.35
C PRO A 296 -20.90 29.96 -5.34
N PRO A 297 -21.35 28.71 -5.06
CA PRO A 297 -21.08 27.56 -5.92
C PRO A 297 -21.45 27.77 -7.40
N ALA A 298 -22.58 28.44 -7.67
CA ALA A 298 -23.01 28.75 -9.04
C ALA A 298 -22.01 29.66 -9.77
N GLN A 299 -21.41 30.64 -9.05
CA GLN A 299 -20.43 31.56 -9.61
C GLN A 299 -19.10 30.81 -9.90
N VAL A 300 -18.67 29.90 -9.01
CA VAL A 300 -17.49 29.06 -9.25
C VAL A 300 -17.68 28.23 -10.51
N ARG A 301 -18.82 27.55 -10.65
CA ARG A 301 -19.15 26.75 -11.84
C ARG A 301 -19.12 27.58 -13.12
N ALA A 302 -19.76 28.74 -13.11
CA ALA A 302 -19.78 29.64 -14.26
C ALA A 302 -18.35 30.06 -14.67
N HIS A 303 -17.51 30.37 -13.70
CA HIS A 303 -16.10 30.74 -13.95
C HIS A 303 -15.32 29.60 -14.56
N LEU A 304 -15.40 28.39 -13.99
CA LEU A 304 -14.70 27.22 -14.52
C LEU A 304 -15.13 26.90 -15.96
N SER A 305 -16.43 26.97 -16.23
CA SER A 305 -16.96 26.78 -17.58
C SER A 305 -16.45 27.85 -18.57
N ALA A 306 -16.43 29.12 -18.17
CA ALA A 306 -15.93 30.22 -19.00
C ALA A 306 -14.43 30.12 -19.31
N MET A 307 -13.66 29.48 -18.45
CA MET A 307 -12.21 29.27 -18.61
C MET A 307 -11.86 28.02 -19.40
N SER A 308 -12.85 27.25 -19.89
CA SER A 308 -12.65 26.10 -20.77
C SER A 308 -11.97 26.51 -22.08
N GLY A 309 -10.93 25.79 -22.48
CA GLY A 309 -10.13 26.11 -23.67
C GLY A 309 -9.18 27.30 -23.54
N VAL A 310 -9.23 28.04 -22.42
CA VAL A 310 -8.31 29.14 -22.08
C VAL A 310 -7.35 28.71 -20.96
N HIS A 311 -7.87 28.51 -19.78
CA HIS A 311 -7.07 28.06 -18.64
C HIS A 311 -7.04 26.53 -18.57
N PHE A 312 -8.18 25.88 -18.76
CA PHE A 312 -8.37 24.45 -18.53
C PHE A 312 -8.59 23.66 -19.82
N ASP A 313 -8.19 22.39 -19.81
CA ASP A 313 -8.57 21.41 -20.84
C ASP A 313 -10.11 21.24 -20.87
N PRO A 314 -10.79 21.44 -22.02
CA PRO A 314 -12.25 21.31 -22.11
C PRO A 314 -12.78 19.97 -21.62
N ARG A 315 -12.06 18.86 -21.87
CA ARG A 315 -12.45 17.51 -21.42
C ARG A 315 -12.41 17.38 -19.90
N VAL A 316 -11.41 18.01 -19.28
CA VAL A 316 -11.26 18.02 -17.81
C VAL A 316 -12.35 18.87 -17.18
N VAL A 317 -12.70 20.01 -17.77
CA VAL A 317 -13.83 20.86 -17.30
C VAL A 317 -15.13 20.06 -17.31
N GLU A 318 -15.46 19.40 -18.41
CA GLU A 318 -16.68 18.59 -18.52
C GLU A 318 -16.74 17.49 -17.45
N ALA A 319 -15.67 16.70 -17.31
CA ALA A 319 -15.59 15.64 -16.30
C ALA A 319 -15.70 16.19 -14.86
N PHE A 320 -15.09 17.35 -14.59
CA PHE A 320 -15.12 17.95 -13.26
C PHE A 320 -16.52 18.48 -12.90
N LEU A 321 -17.21 19.10 -13.83
CA LEU A 321 -18.59 19.56 -13.61
C LEU A 321 -19.55 18.42 -13.33
N LEU A 322 -19.42 17.30 -14.07
CA LEU A 322 -20.17 16.07 -13.81
C LEU A 322 -19.88 15.49 -12.43
N LEU A 323 -18.61 15.48 -12.01
CA LEU A 323 -18.22 15.02 -10.68
C LEU A 323 -18.83 15.89 -9.57
N LEU A 324 -18.87 17.20 -9.73
CA LEU A 324 -19.51 18.12 -8.77
C LEU A 324 -21.01 17.89 -8.68
N ASP A 325 -21.70 17.61 -9.80
CA ASP A 325 -23.16 17.30 -9.83
C ASP A 325 -23.45 15.99 -9.07
N ALA A 326 -22.66 14.95 -9.32
CA ALA A 326 -22.81 13.68 -8.63
C ALA A 326 -22.63 13.80 -7.11
N ARG A 327 -21.68 14.63 -6.65
CA ARG A 327 -21.45 14.89 -5.22
C ARG A 327 -22.62 15.64 -4.58
N GLN A 328 -23.13 16.67 -5.25
CA GLN A 328 -24.27 17.44 -4.74
C GLN A 328 -25.51 16.54 -4.56
N THR A 329 -25.77 15.67 -5.54
CA THR A 329 -26.87 14.70 -5.45
C THR A 329 -26.69 13.72 -4.28
N GLN A 330 -25.48 13.26 -4.00
CA GLN A 330 -25.20 12.37 -2.86
C GLN A 330 -25.39 13.09 -1.51
N GLU A 331 -24.98 14.34 -1.40
CA GLU A 331 -25.15 15.13 -0.18
C GLU A 331 -26.64 15.41 0.10
N GLU A 332 -27.42 15.72 -0.93
CA GLU A 332 -28.88 15.92 -0.82
C GLU A 332 -29.61 14.65 -0.40
N LEU A 333 -29.23 13.48 -0.93
CA LEU A 333 -29.79 12.19 -0.53
C LEU A 333 -29.45 11.84 0.92
N HIS A 334 -28.25 12.12 1.36
CA HIS A 334 -27.81 11.83 2.74
C HIS A 334 -28.52 12.72 3.79
N GLN A 335 -28.91 13.96 3.40
CA GLN A 335 -29.70 14.86 4.24
C GLN A 335 -31.17 14.48 4.36
N ILE A 336 -31.68 13.67 3.42
CA ILE A 336 -33.08 13.19 3.46
C ILE A 336 -33.21 11.94 4.35
N ASP A 337 -32.12 11.15 4.50
CA ASP A 337 -32.10 9.91 5.28
C ASP A 337 -31.70 10.12 6.77
N THR A 338 -31.39 11.35 7.19
CA THR A 338 -31.11 11.75 8.59
C THR A 338 -32.20 12.62 9.16
#